data_4a5216bb5444e6ed5f8813a79d0946e1
#
_entry.id   4a5216bb5444e6ed5f8813a79d0946e1
#
_cell.length_a   1.000
_cell.length_b   1.000
_cell.length_c   1.000
_cell.angle_alpha   90.00
_cell.angle_beta   90.00
_cell.angle_gamma   90.00
#
_symmetry.space_group_name_H-M   'P 1'
#
loop_
_entity.id
_entity.type
_entity.pdbx_description
1 polymer ?
#
loop_
_entity_poly.entity_id
_entity_poly.type
_entity_poly.pdbx_seq_one_letter_code
_entity_poly.pdbx_strand_id
1 'polypeptide(L)'
;ATAVAVDSNITLTFSEAIRNTDDTELTDSNVDSLITLKLTNSSGTDISFDATIDNAKRVITINPSGDFSSEQVIYVAIGATVEDESDNAISANSITFTVVDTISPTIVFDPVDTENLVPVTDNITLTFSEAIRNTDDSTLTSTNVDSLITLKDTDENGSDIAFNATIDTAKKIITINPDSNFSSEQNVYIAIGATVEDDSDNAISASSITFTAADSTAPSLDFTPGDSDTGIAINSDITIAFDEVIRNTDDSALTDSNVDSL
;
A
#
# COMPACT_ATOMS: atom_id res chain seq x y z
N ALA A 1 -10.29 -16.20 -17.80
CA ALA A 1 -11.04 -16.89 -16.73
C ALA A 1 -11.75 -15.79 -15.96
N THR A 2 -13.03 -15.98 -15.62
CA THR A 2 -13.72 -15.09 -14.68
C THR A 2 -13.04 -15.22 -13.31
N ALA A 3 -12.77 -14.09 -12.66
CA ALA A 3 -12.22 -14.06 -11.30
C ALA A 3 -13.12 -14.89 -10.35
N VAL A 4 -12.52 -15.72 -9.51
CA VAL A 4 -13.25 -16.53 -8.53
C VAL A 4 -13.34 -15.76 -7.23
N ALA A 5 -14.56 -15.43 -6.77
CA ALA A 5 -14.74 -14.69 -5.53
C ALA A 5 -14.34 -15.54 -4.29
N VAL A 6 -13.98 -14.85 -3.21
CA VAL A 6 -13.50 -15.49 -1.96
C VAL A 6 -14.55 -16.41 -1.32
N ASP A 7 -15.82 -16.13 -1.50
CA ASP A 7 -16.98 -16.87 -0.94
C ASP A 7 -17.59 -17.88 -1.94
N SER A 8 -16.91 -18.16 -3.06
CA SER A 8 -17.45 -19.00 -4.14
C SER A 8 -17.54 -20.47 -3.75
N ASN A 9 -18.68 -21.08 -4.06
CA ASN A 9 -18.79 -22.53 -4.15
C ASN A 9 -18.16 -23.06 -5.44
N ILE A 10 -17.69 -24.30 -5.40
CA ILE A 10 -17.11 -24.98 -6.57
C ILE A 10 -18.08 -26.02 -7.06
N THR A 11 -18.28 -26.12 -8.37
CA THR A 11 -19.18 -27.11 -8.95
C THR A 11 -18.46 -28.06 -9.91
N LEU A 12 -18.74 -29.36 -9.79
CA LEU A 12 -18.36 -30.37 -10.77
C LEU A 12 -19.62 -30.81 -11.50
N THR A 13 -19.66 -30.62 -12.82
CA THR A 13 -20.81 -30.99 -13.65
C THR A 13 -20.46 -32.16 -14.55
N PHE A 14 -21.26 -33.18 -14.52
CA PHE A 14 -21.11 -34.41 -15.32
C PHE A 14 -22.08 -34.41 -16.49
N SER A 15 -21.68 -35.06 -17.61
CA SER A 15 -22.50 -35.17 -18.82
C SER A 15 -23.73 -36.01 -18.59
N GLU A 16 -23.70 -36.91 -17.62
CA GLU A 16 -24.78 -37.83 -17.27
C GLU A 16 -24.84 -38.12 -15.76
N ALA A 17 -25.83 -38.86 -15.30
CA ALA A 17 -25.96 -39.23 -13.89
C ALA A 17 -24.83 -40.18 -13.49
N ILE A 18 -24.29 -39.95 -12.30
CA ILE A 18 -23.19 -40.75 -11.74
C ILE A 18 -23.59 -41.46 -10.46
N ARG A 19 -22.92 -42.60 -10.18
CA ARG A 19 -22.99 -43.38 -8.95
C ARG A 19 -21.56 -43.77 -8.49
N ASN A 20 -21.43 -44.35 -7.31
CA ASN A 20 -20.16 -44.95 -6.90
C ASN A 20 -19.84 -46.20 -7.75
N THR A 21 -18.55 -46.51 -7.90
CA THR A 21 -18.07 -47.69 -8.64
C THR A 21 -18.41 -49.02 -7.99
N ASP A 22 -19.11 -49.04 -6.86
CA ASP A 22 -19.68 -50.23 -6.20
C ASP A 22 -21.21 -50.31 -6.36
N ASP A 23 -21.77 -49.61 -7.34
CA ASP A 23 -23.20 -49.48 -7.64
C ASP A 23 -24.02 -48.72 -6.57
N THR A 24 -23.41 -48.22 -5.50
CA THR A 24 -24.17 -47.49 -4.48
C THR A 24 -24.49 -46.06 -4.94
N GLU A 25 -25.67 -45.58 -4.54
CA GLU A 25 -26.14 -44.24 -4.86
C GLU A 25 -25.29 -43.18 -4.17
N LEU A 26 -24.98 -42.10 -4.90
CA LEU A 26 -24.39 -40.90 -4.32
C LEU A 26 -25.42 -40.11 -3.50
N THR A 27 -25.01 -39.69 -2.32
CA THR A 27 -25.80 -38.88 -1.38
C THR A 27 -24.93 -37.81 -0.78
N ASP A 28 -25.54 -36.81 -0.17
CA ASP A 28 -24.79 -35.73 0.55
C ASP A 28 -23.92 -36.28 1.69
N SER A 29 -24.23 -37.50 2.19
CA SER A 29 -23.45 -38.12 3.27
C SER A 29 -22.20 -38.89 2.80
N ASN A 30 -22.04 -39.14 1.50
CA ASN A 30 -20.91 -39.92 0.98
C ASN A 30 -20.08 -39.18 -0.09
N VAL A 31 -20.60 -38.09 -0.66
CA VAL A 31 -19.97 -37.39 -1.78
C VAL A 31 -18.67 -36.68 -1.37
N ASP A 32 -18.52 -36.21 -0.12
CA ASP A 32 -17.31 -35.59 0.38
C ASP A 32 -16.06 -36.44 0.18
N SER A 33 -16.22 -37.77 0.40
CA SER A 33 -15.10 -38.72 0.30
C SER A 33 -14.49 -38.86 -1.10
N LEU A 34 -15.19 -38.36 -2.13
CA LEU A 34 -14.78 -38.41 -3.54
C LEU A 34 -13.89 -37.22 -3.92
N ILE A 35 -13.96 -36.15 -3.12
CA ILE A 35 -13.38 -34.84 -3.44
C ILE A 35 -12.09 -34.59 -2.63
N THR A 36 -11.10 -34.05 -3.31
CA THR A 36 -9.90 -33.48 -2.67
C THR A 36 -9.92 -31.99 -2.89
N LEU A 37 -9.93 -31.22 -1.81
CA LEU A 37 -9.84 -29.77 -1.82
C LEU A 37 -8.63 -29.34 -0.99
N LYS A 38 -7.66 -28.67 -1.60
CA LYS A 38 -6.39 -28.33 -0.97
C LYS A 38 -5.87 -26.94 -1.40
N LEU A 39 -4.98 -26.40 -0.58
CA LEU A 39 -4.20 -25.24 -0.95
C LEU A 39 -3.13 -25.60 -1.99
N THR A 40 -2.94 -24.75 -2.97
CA THR A 40 -1.85 -24.71 -3.95
C THR A 40 -1.81 -25.91 -4.89
N ASN A 41 -1.74 -27.16 -4.39
CA ASN A 41 -1.55 -28.37 -5.20
C ASN A 41 -1.94 -29.64 -4.44
N SER A 42 -1.76 -30.81 -5.06
CA SER A 42 -2.12 -32.12 -4.48
C SER A 42 -1.42 -32.46 -3.15
N SER A 43 -0.31 -31.79 -2.82
CA SER A 43 0.45 -31.96 -1.58
C SER A 43 0.16 -30.84 -0.55
N GLY A 44 -0.71 -29.89 -0.90
CA GLY A 44 -1.08 -28.77 -0.04
C GLY A 44 -1.89 -29.17 1.17
N THR A 45 -2.14 -28.21 2.05
CA THR A 45 -2.98 -28.37 3.24
C THR A 45 -4.43 -28.59 2.82
N ASP A 46 -5.14 -29.52 3.49
CA ASP A 46 -6.55 -29.75 3.26
C ASP A 46 -7.40 -28.56 3.64
N ILE A 47 -8.39 -28.24 2.82
CA ILE A 47 -9.42 -27.25 3.09
C ILE A 47 -10.68 -28.00 3.47
N SER A 48 -11.27 -27.68 4.63
CA SER A 48 -12.54 -28.26 5.06
C SER A 48 -13.70 -27.75 4.19
N PHE A 49 -14.60 -28.63 3.83
CA PHE A 49 -15.77 -28.34 3.01
C PHE A 49 -16.92 -29.27 3.34
N ASP A 50 -18.11 -28.98 2.83
CA ASP A 50 -19.29 -29.83 2.78
C ASP A 50 -19.75 -29.89 1.31
N ALA A 51 -19.90 -31.07 0.76
CA ALA A 51 -20.34 -31.23 -0.62
C ALA A 51 -21.74 -31.87 -0.69
N THR A 52 -22.49 -31.43 -1.69
CA THR A 52 -23.83 -31.97 -1.97
C THR A 52 -23.92 -32.43 -3.41
N ILE A 53 -24.81 -33.40 -3.65
CA ILE A 53 -25.12 -33.92 -4.99
C ILE A 53 -26.57 -33.61 -5.35
N ASP A 54 -26.83 -33.11 -6.54
CA ASP A 54 -28.18 -32.80 -6.99
C ASP A 54 -29.06 -34.05 -7.16
N ASN A 55 -30.37 -33.87 -7.24
CA ASN A 55 -31.30 -34.97 -7.40
C ASN A 55 -31.10 -35.74 -8.72
N ALA A 56 -30.59 -35.12 -9.75
CA ALA A 56 -30.29 -35.72 -11.04
C ALA A 56 -28.96 -36.49 -11.05
N LYS A 57 -28.21 -36.45 -9.94
CA LYS A 57 -26.85 -37.04 -9.78
C LYS A 57 -25.85 -36.58 -10.82
N ARG A 58 -25.94 -35.28 -11.22
CA ARG A 58 -25.13 -34.71 -12.28
C ARG A 58 -24.27 -33.53 -11.83
N VAL A 59 -24.57 -32.91 -10.69
CA VAL A 59 -23.85 -31.76 -10.20
C VAL A 59 -23.45 -31.96 -8.75
N ILE A 60 -22.16 -32.01 -8.48
CA ILE A 60 -21.60 -31.91 -7.13
C ILE A 60 -21.29 -30.44 -6.86
N THR A 61 -21.86 -29.92 -5.77
CA THR A 61 -21.54 -28.58 -5.25
C THR A 61 -20.69 -28.73 -4.00
N ILE A 62 -19.50 -28.14 -4.01
CA ILE A 62 -18.53 -28.13 -2.91
C ILE A 62 -18.61 -26.75 -2.25
N ASN A 63 -18.96 -26.71 -0.98
CA ASN A 63 -19.08 -25.51 -0.16
C ASN A 63 -17.92 -25.47 0.84
N PRO A 64 -16.87 -24.68 0.65
CA PRO A 64 -15.80 -24.53 1.62
C PRO A 64 -16.34 -24.05 2.98
N SER A 65 -15.77 -24.53 4.09
CA SER A 65 -16.22 -24.19 5.45
C SER A 65 -15.92 -22.77 5.88
N GLY A 66 -15.17 -22.02 5.08
CA GLY A 66 -14.85 -20.60 5.25
C GLY A 66 -14.40 -20.00 3.94
N ASP A 67 -14.42 -18.67 3.86
CA ASP A 67 -14.00 -17.94 2.69
C ASP A 67 -12.52 -18.22 2.37
N PHE A 68 -12.18 -18.21 1.10
CA PHE A 68 -10.79 -18.25 0.65
C PHE A 68 -10.08 -16.93 0.95
N SER A 69 -8.77 -16.97 1.10
CA SER A 69 -7.97 -15.74 1.19
C SER A 69 -7.77 -15.09 -0.19
N SER A 70 -7.50 -13.80 -0.18
CA SER A 70 -7.08 -13.05 -1.37
C SER A 70 -5.93 -13.77 -2.09
N GLU A 71 -5.99 -13.84 -3.42
CA GLU A 71 -4.99 -14.47 -4.30
C GLU A 71 -4.66 -15.94 -3.98
N GLN A 72 -5.48 -16.59 -3.19
CA GLN A 72 -5.24 -17.98 -2.79
C GLN A 72 -5.36 -18.93 -4.00
N VAL A 73 -4.37 -19.79 -4.18
CA VAL A 73 -4.43 -20.86 -5.19
C VAL A 73 -5.11 -22.07 -4.58
N ILE A 74 -6.15 -22.56 -5.25
CA ILE A 74 -6.98 -23.70 -4.81
C ILE A 74 -6.79 -24.86 -5.78
N TYR A 75 -6.57 -26.04 -5.23
CA TYR A 75 -6.52 -27.30 -5.95
C TYR A 75 -7.77 -28.14 -5.64
N VAL A 76 -8.46 -28.56 -6.69
CA VAL A 76 -9.65 -29.44 -6.61
C VAL A 76 -9.41 -30.68 -7.44
N ALA A 77 -9.73 -31.85 -6.90
CA ALA A 77 -9.60 -33.10 -7.63
C ALA A 77 -10.74 -34.07 -7.29
N ILE A 78 -11.06 -34.92 -8.26
CA ILE A 78 -11.90 -36.12 -8.09
C ILE A 78 -11.16 -37.33 -8.66
N GLY A 79 -11.17 -38.44 -7.95
CA GLY A 79 -10.59 -39.70 -8.39
C GLY A 79 -11.45 -40.43 -9.46
N ALA A 80 -10.97 -41.56 -9.94
CA ALA A 80 -11.76 -42.50 -10.79
C ALA A 80 -12.70 -43.33 -9.90
N THR A 81 -13.54 -42.68 -9.10
CA THR A 81 -14.35 -43.28 -8.02
C THR A 81 -15.85 -43.27 -8.29
N VAL A 82 -16.26 -42.70 -9.41
CA VAL A 82 -17.65 -42.66 -9.86
C VAL A 82 -17.78 -43.14 -11.31
N GLU A 83 -18.96 -43.66 -11.64
CA GLU A 83 -19.29 -44.25 -12.95
C GLU A 83 -20.72 -43.88 -13.36
N ASP A 84 -21.07 -44.15 -14.62
CA ASP A 84 -22.45 -44.09 -15.12
C ASP A 84 -23.26 -45.37 -14.80
N GLU A 85 -24.53 -45.38 -15.21
CA GLU A 85 -25.40 -46.56 -15.05
C GLU A 85 -24.96 -47.81 -15.89
N SER A 86 -23.96 -47.65 -16.77
CA SER A 86 -23.43 -48.68 -17.66
C SER A 86 -22.02 -49.14 -17.25
N ASP A 87 -21.59 -48.87 -16.01
CA ASP A 87 -20.30 -49.25 -15.43
C ASP A 87 -19.10 -48.53 -16.10
N ASN A 88 -19.30 -47.37 -16.78
CA ASN A 88 -18.22 -46.63 -17.35
C ASN A 88 -17.70 -45.60 -16.31
N ALA A 89 -16.57 -45.92 -15.68
CA ALA A 89 -15.94 -45.04 -14.70
C ALA A 89 -15.32 -43.80 -15.35
N ILE A 90 -15.38 -42.66 -14.66
CA ILE A 90 -14.65 -41.45 -15.08
C ILE A 90 -13.14 -41.63 -14.96
N SER A 91 -12.39 -40.87 -15.70
CA SER A 91 -10.94 -40.67 -15.43
C SER A 91 -10.75 -39.67 -14.29
N ALA A 92 -9.79 -39.95 -13.40
CA ALA A 92 -9.39 -38.96 -12.38
C ALA A 92 -9.04 -37.61 -13.03
N ASN A 93 -9.50 -36.55 -12.44
CA ASN A 93 -9.29 -35.20 -12.95
C ASN A 93 -9.03 -34.19 -11.81
N SER A 94 -8.29 -33.14 -12.13
CA SER A 94 -8.01 -32.07 -11.20
C SER A 94 -7.82 -30.73 -11.90
N ILE A 95 -8.11 -29.66 -11.21
CA ILE A 95 -7.86 -28.28 -11.64
C ILE A 95 -7.21 -27.48 -10.52
N THR A 96 -6.57 -26.40 -10.89
CA THR A 96 -6.21 -25.32 -9.97
C THR A 96 -6.81 -24.01 -10.48
N PHE A 97 -7.20 -23.14 -9.57
CA PHE A 97 -7.62 -21.77 -9.87
C PHE A 97 -7.08 -20.83 -8.80
N THR A 98 -7.01 -19.54 -9.11
CA THR A 98 -6.63 -18.49 -8.15
C THR A 98 -7.87 -17.67 -7.83
N VAL A 99 -8.03 -17.37 -6.55
CA VAL A 99 -9.09 -16.49 -6.04
C VAL A 99 -8.74 -15.04 -6.37
N VAL A 100 -9.75 -14.21 -6.55
CA VAL A 100 -9.57 -12.77 -6.81
C VAL A 100 -8.78 -12.11 -5.68
N ASP A 101 -7.99 -11.11 -6.03
CA ASP A 101 -7.40 -10.21 -5.04
C ASP A 101 -8.47 -9.30 -4.43
N THR A 102 -8.47 -9.18 -3.12
CA THR A 102 -9.41 -8.35 -2.33
C THR A 102 -8.68 -7.41 -1.37
N ILE A 103 -7.38 -7.25 -1.52
CA ILE A 103 -6.54 -6.44 -0.63
C ILE A 103 -6.14 -5.16 -1.34
N SER A 104 -6.56 -4.02 -0.79
CA SER A 104 -6.17 -2.72 -1.33
C SER A 104 -4.68 -2.44 -1.14
N PRO A 105 -4.05 -1.72 -2.08
CA PRO A 105 -2.67 -1.26 -1.91
C PRO A 105 -2.49 -0.41 -0.66
N THR A 106 -1.39 -0.63 0.04
CA THR A 106 -0.95 0.22 1.17
C THR A 106 0.05 1.26 0.71
N ILE A 107 0.14 2.39 1.42
CA ILE A 107 1.01 3.53 1.08
C ILE A 107 2.03 3.76 2.19
N VAL A 108 3.27 4.00 1.81
CA VAL A 108 4.34 4.52 2.69
C VAL A 108 4.80 5.85 2.12
N PHE A 109 4.80 6.89 2.94
CA PHE A 109 5.33 8.22 2.62
C PHE A 109 6.79 8.33 3.07
N ASP A 110 7.59 9.04 2.29
CA ASP A 110 8.92 9.51 2.65
C ASP A 110 9.02 10.96 2.16
N PRO A 111 9.12 11.96 3.07
CA PRO A 111 9.24 11.86 4.52
C PRO A 111 8.05 11.18 5.21
N VAL A 112 8.29 10.63 6.43
CA VAL A 112 7.21 10.02 7.21
C VAL A 112 6.37 11.06 7.97
N ASP A 113 5.20 10.66 8.45
CA ASP A 113 4.33 11.57 9.22
C ASP A 113 5.05 12.10 10.47
N THR A 114 4.92 13.42 10.70
CA THR A 114 5.58 14.18 11.78
C THR A 114 7.11 14.16 11.75
N GLU A 115 7.73 13.81 10.64
CA GLU A 115 9.17 13.90 10.48
C GLU A 115 9.63 15.37 10.56
N ASN A 116 10.75 15.60 11.23
CA ASN A 116 11.36 16.91 11.38
C ASN A 116 12.74 16.93 10.75
N LEU A 117 13.24 18.13 10.43
CA LEU A 117 14.56 18.36 9.84
C LEU A 117 14.70 17.72 8.43
N VAL A 118 13.61 17.62 7.69
CA VAL A 118 13.63 17.19 6.29
C VAL A 118 14.40 18.22 5.46
N PRO A 119 15.44 17.86 4.71
CA PRO A 119 16.18 18.81 3.90
C PRO A 119 15.25 19.61 2.97
N VAL A 120 15.44 20.92 2.92
CA VAL A 120 14.57 21.84 2.13
C VAL A 120 14.56 21.52 0.62
N THR A 121 15.53 20.75 0.15
CA THR A 121 15.70 20.35 -1.25
C THR A 121 15.15 18.97 -1.59
N ASP A 122 14.62 18.26 -0.59
CA ASP A 122 14.23 16.86 -0.80
C ASP A 122 12.92 16.73 -1.60
N ASN A 123 12.86 15.67 -2.38
CA ASN A 123 11.64 15.21 -3.01
C ASN A 123 10.82 14.39 -1.99
N ILE A 124 9.53 14.29 -2.25
CA ILE A 124 8.62 13.43 -1.48
C ILE A 124 8.32 12.18 -2.31
N THR A 125 8.28 11.02 -1.68
CA THR A 125 7.88 9.79 -2.36
C THR A 125 6.70 9.11 -1.67
N LEU A 126 5.79 8.55 -2.48
CA LEU A 126 4.72 7.66 -2.07
C LEU A 126 5.02 6.29 -2.66
N THR A 127 5.27 5.30 -1.79
CA THR A 127 5.54 3.93 -2.21
C THR A 127 4.34 3.04 -1.89
N PHE A 128 3.82 2.37 -2.91
CA PHE A 128 2.68 1.45 -2.81
C PHE A 128 3.16 0.00 -2.71
N SER A 129 2.42 -0.83 -1.96
CA SER A 129 2.73 -2.26 -1.82
C SER A 129 2.68 -3.00 -3.17
N GLU A 130 1.86 -2.51 -4.10
CA GLU A 130 1.65 -3.09 -5.42
C GLU A 130 1.44 -2.03 -6.51
N ALA A 131 1.27 -2.46 -7.76
CA ALA A 131 1.04 -1.55 -8.88
C ALA A 131 -0.35 -0.91 -8.77
N ILE A 132 -0.42 0.39 -9.06
CA ILE A 132 -1.66 1.16 -9.01
C ILE A 132 -2.04 1.73 -10.37
N ARG A 133 -3.35 1.95 -10.55
CA ARG A 133 -3.99 2.64 -11.69
C ARG A 133 -5.05 3.61 -11.19
N ASN A 134 -5.60 4.43 -12.07
CA ASN A 134 -6.78 5.24 -11.72
C ASN A 134 -8.00 4.34 -11.52
N THR A 135 -8.97 4.79 -10.71
CA THR A 135 -10.24 4.09 -10.45
C THR A 135 -11.19 4.03 -11.66
N ASP A 136 -10.78 4.51 -12.82
CA ASP A 136 -11.46 4.35 -14.12
C ASP A 136 -10.71 3.37 -15.04
N ASP A 137 -9.85 2.53 -14.49
CA ASP A 137 -8.95 1.58 -15.19
C ASP A 137 -7.88 2.24 -16.07
N SER A 138 -7.82 3.55 -16.14
CA SER A 138 -6.80 4.22 -16.95
C SER A 138 -5.42 4.17 -16.30
N THR A 139 -4.40 3.99 -17.13
CA THR A 139 -3.01 3.89 -16.66
C THR A 139 -2.52 5.22 -16.11
N LEU A 140 -1.84 5.19 -14.96
CA LEU A 140 -1.10 6.34 -14.43
C LEU A 140 0.12 6.67 -15.29
N THR A 141 0.33 7.95 -15.51
CA THR A 141 1.43 8.51 -16.29
C THR A 141 1.94 9.77 -15.60
N SER A 142 3.15 10.23 -15.95
CA SER A 142 3.67 11.51 -15.43
C SER A 142 2.85 12.74 -15.89
N THR A 143 1.83 12.57 -16.73
CA THR A 143 0.95 13.68 -17.17
C THR A 143 -0.37 13.74 -16.42
N ASN A 144 -0.73 12.71 -15.65
CA ASN A 144 -1.99 12.67 -14.89
C ASN A 144 -1.80 12.46 -13.39
N VAL A 145 -0.62 12.05 -12.94
CA VAL A 145 -0.34 11.74 -11.54
C VAL A 145 -0.40 12.98 -10.62
N ASP A 146 -0.08 14.17 -11.13
CA ASP A 146 -0.13 15.43 -10.36
C ASP A 146 -1.53 15.68 -9.78
N SER A 147 -2.58 15.36 -10.55
CA SER A 147 -3.97 15.59 -10.14
C SER A 147 -4.45 14.72 -8.97
N LEU A 148 -3.68 13.71 -8.59
CA LEU A 148 -3.98 12.81 -7.46
C LEU A 148 -3.46 13.35 -6.13
N ILE A 149 -2.51 14.28 -6.19
CA ILE A 149 -1.73 14.74 -5.05
C ILE A 149 -2.18 16.13 -4.62
N THR A 150 -2.31 16.33 -3.34
CA THR A 150 -2.45 17.63 -2.70
C THR A 150 -1.17 17.92 -1.93
N LEU A 151 -0.47 19.02 -2.25
CA LEU A 151 0.71 19.49 -1.54
C LEU A 151 0.47 20.93 -1.10
N LYS A 152 0.55 21.20 0.22
CA LYS A 152 0.20 22.49 0.80
C LYS A 152 1.19 22.93 1.87
N ASP A 153 1.24 24.23 2.05
CA ASP A 153 1.91 24.88 3.17
C ASP A 153 1.08 24.69 4.44
N THR A 154 1.71 24.41 5.55
CA THR A 154 1.19 24.34 6.91
C THR A 154 0.25 23.14 7.16
N ASP A 155 -0.92 23.09 6.53
CA ASP A 155 -1.96 22.08 6.77
C ASP A 155 -2.89 21.93 5.55
N GLU A 156 -3.97 21.16 5.68
CA GLU A 156 -4.95 20.93 4.61
C GLU A 156 -5.62 22.20 4.07
N ASN A 157 -5.63 23.29 4.83
CA ASN A 157 -6.21 24.59 4.47
C ASN A 157 -5.15 25.59 3.99
N GLY A 158 -3.89 25.21 4.02
CA GLY A 158 -2.75 26.04 3.60
C GLY A 158 -2.77 26.37 2.10
N SER A 159 -1.84 27.22 1.69
CA SER A 159 -1.64 27.58 0.29
C SER A 159 -1.07 26.39 -0.49
N ASP A 160 -1.44 26.27 -1.77
CA ASP A 160 -0.89 25.22 -2.62
C ASP A 160 0.61 25.46 -2.87
N ILE A 161 1.40 24.38 -2.77
CA ILE A 161 2.81 24.36 -3.18
C ILE A 161 2.86 23.75 -4.58
N ALA A 162 3.44 24.47 -5.54
CA ALA A 162 3.60 23.98 -6.89
C ALA A 162 4.65 22.85 -6.96
N PHE A 163 4.35 21.80 -7.73
CA PHE A 163 5.21 20.63 -7.88
C PHE A 163 5.02 19.98 -9.24
N ASN A 164 5.92 19.07 -9.58
CA ASN A 164 5.78 18.12 -10.67
C ASN A 164 5.93 16.68 -10.11
N ALA A 165 4.98 15.80 -10.37
CA ALA A 165 5.06 14.42 -9.95
C ALA A 165 5.34 13.48 -11.12
N THR A 166 6.00 12.38 -10.82
CA THR A 166 6.27 11.29 -11.76
C THR A 166 5.90 9.96 -11.13
N ILE A 167 5.54 8.98 -11.97
CA ILE A 167 5.31 7.61 -11.55
C ILE A 167 6.32 6.69 -12.23
N ASP A 168 6.84 5.72 -11.49
CA ASP A 168 7.80 4.76 -12.01
C ASP A 168 7.16 3.79 -13.03
N THR A 169 7.97 3.01 -13.71
CA THR A 169 7.48 2.05 -14.73
C THR A 169 6.71 0.88 -14.13
N ALA A 170 7.00 0.52 -12.86
CA ALA A 170 6.29 -0.52 -12.13
C ALA A 170 4.94 -0.04 -11.55
N LYS A 171 4.63 1.25 -11.66
CA LYS A 171 3.43 1.89 -11.10
C LYS A 171 3.31 1.75 -9.58
N LYS A 172 4.45 1.73 -8.89
CA LYS A 172 4.53 1.55 -7.43
C LYS A 172 5.07 2.75 -6.69
N ILE A 173 5.75 3.68 -7.35
CA ILE A 173 6.38 4.82 -6.70
C ILE A 173 6.01 6.11 -7.41
N ILE A 174 5.32 7.00 -6.69
CA ILE A 174 5.12 8.39 -7.10
C ILE A 174 6.23 9.22 -6.45
N THR A 175 6.97 9.96 -7.28
CA THR A 175 7.97 10.94 -6.81
C THR A 175 7.44 12.33 -7.10
N ILE A 176 7.37 13.16 -6.07
CA ILE A 176 6.88 14.54 -6.11
C ILE A 176 8.07 15.46 -5.92
N ASN A 177 8.31 16.30 -6.90
CA ASN A 177 9.40 17.28 -6.91
C ASN A 177 8.79 18.69 -6.80
N PRO A 178 8.89 19.39 -5.65
CA PRO A 178 8.45 20.77 -5.52
C PRO A 178 9.19 21.67 -6.51
N ASP A 179 8.48 22.65 -7.10
CA ASP A 179 9.08 23.58 -8.06
C ASP A 179 10.11 24.51 -7.43
N SER A 180 10.09 24.66 -6.11
CA SER A 180 11.04 25.44 -5.32
C SER A 180 11.34 24.71 -4.02
N ASN A 181 12.53 24.94 -3.46
CA ASN A 181 12.88 24.45 -2.13
C ASN A 181 11.85 24.90 -1.10
N PHE A 182 11.61 24.08 -0.10
CA PHE A 182 10.83 24.47 1.07
C PHE A 182 11.51 25.64 1.80
N SER A 183 10.72 26.46 2.49
CA SER A 183 11.26 27.48 3.38
C SER A 183 11.86 26.82 4.63
N SER A 184 12.77 27.56 5.29
CA SER A 184 13.31 27.16 6.60
C SER A 184 12.16 26.88 7.57
N GLU A 185 12.21 25.72 8.26
CA GLU A 185 11.22 25.28 9.26
C GLU A 185 9.77 25.22 8.75
N GLN A 186 9.55 25.14 7.45
CA GLN A 186 8.23 25.08 6.86
C GLN A 186 7.52 23.76 7.23
N ASN A 187 6.29 23.86 7.74
CA ASN A 187 5.39 22.70 7.81
C ASN A 187 4.80 22.43 6.43
N VAL A 188 4.81 21.20 6.01
CA VAL A 188 4.30 20.76 4.71
C VAL A 188 3.26 19.67 4.91
N TYR A 189 2.09 19.85 4.30
CA TYR A 189 1.01 18.86 4.25
C TYR A 189 0.98 18.20 2.87
N ILE A 190 0.92 16.89 2.84
CA ILE A 190 0.71 16.11 1.62
C ILE A 190 -0.41 15.12 1.79
N ALA A 191 -1.24 14.96 0.76
CA ALA A 191 -2.34 14.02 0.75
C ALA A 191 -2.54 13.39 -0.63
N ILE A 192 -3.08 12.16 -0.60
CA ILE A 192 -3.66 11.48 -1.76
C ILE A 192 -5.07 10.99 -1.41
N GLY A 193 -6.02 11.20 -2.31
CA GLY A 193 -7.39 10.72 -2.14
C GLY A 193 -7.53 9.23 -2.44
N ALA A 194 -8.74 8.68 -2.25
CA ALA A 194 -9.10 7.32 -2.68
C ALA A 194 -9.34 7.30 -4.20
N THR A 195 -8.33 7.67 -4.98
CA THR A 195 -8.43 7.92 -6.43
C THR A 195 -7.64 6.94 -7.29
N VAL A 196 -6.95 6.01 -6.65
CA VAL A 196 -6.20 4.95 -7.31
C VAL A 196 -6.54 3.59 -6.69
N GLU A 197 -6.37 2.54 -7.46
CA GLU A 197 -6.67 1.16 -7.13
C GLU A 197 -5.61 0.22 -7.72
N ASP A 198 -5.64 -1.07 -7.35
CA ASP A 198 -4.87 -2.14 -7.98
C ASP A 198 -5.54 -2.65 -9.27
N ASP A 199 -4.97 -3.71 -9.88
CA ASP A 199 -5.52 -4.35 -11.07
C ASP A 199 -6.80 -5.17 -10.81
N SER A 200 -7.21 -5.30 -9.54
CA SER A 200 -8.40 -6.05 -9.10
C SER A 200 -9.52 -5.15 -8.57
N ASP A 201 -9.48 -3.84 -8.84
CA ASP A 201 -10.46 -2.82 -8.43
C ASP A 201 -10.48 -2.55 -6.91
N ASN A 202 -9.42 -2.89 -6.16
CA ASN A 202 -9.32 -2.55 -4.75
C ASN A 202 -8.72 -1.16 -4.58
N ALA A 203 -9.55 -0.17 -4.33
CA ALA A 203 -9.12 1.21 -4.15
C ALA A 203 -8.38 1.43 -2.82
N ILE A 204 -7.37 2.31 -2.83
CA ILE A 204 -6.70 2.75 -1.60
C ILE A 204 -7.66 3.53 -0.70
N SER A 205 -7.36 3.62 0.58
CA SER A 205 -7.94 4.63 1.47
C SER A 205 -7.22 5.96 1.29
N ALA A 206 -7.95 7.08 1.36
CA ALA A 206 -7.33 8.40 1.38
C ALA A 206 -6.33 8.50 2.54
N SER A 207 -5.19 9.12 2.31
CA SER A 207 -4.12 9.23 3.29
C SER A 207 -3.42 10.57 3.20
N SER A 208 -2.94 11.07 4.33
CA SER A 208 -2.19 12.32 4.43
C SER A 208 -1.17 12.27 5.55
N ILE A 209 -0.13 13.07 5.42
CA ILE A 209 0.88 13.31 6.45
C ILE A 209 1.23 14.79 6.52
N THR A 210 1.93 15.16 7.59
CA THR A 210 2.64 16.44 7.72
C THR A 210 4.09 16.19 8.11
N PHE A 211 5.01 17.02 7.61
CA PHE A 211 6.41 17.02 8.03
C PHE A 211 6.92 18.44 8.16
N THR A 212 8.08 18.65 8.78
CA THR A 212 8.70 19.94 8.94
C THR A 212 10.07 19.97 8.25
N ALA A 213 10.26 20.94 7.35
CA ALA A 213 11.54 21.16 6.70
C ALA A 213 12.60 21.59 7.71
N ALA A 214 13.86 21.28 7.41
CA ALA A 214 15.00 21.68 8.23
C ALA A 214 15.14 23.19 8.26
N ASP A 215 15.70 23.71 9.35
CA ASP A 215 16.20 25.05 9.37
C ASP A 215 17.37 25.19 8.38
N SER A 216 17.24 26.13 7.48
CA SER A 216 18.23 26.46 6.43
C SER A 216 18.65 27.91 6.47
N THR A 217 18.23 28.64 7.50
CA THR A 217 18.54 30.05 7.70
C THR A 217 19.78 30.17 8.58
N ALA A 218 20.78 30.93 8.13
CA ALA A 218 21.92 31.19 8.97
C ALA A 218 21.59 32.27 10.04
N PRO A 219 22.12 32.15 11.26
CA PRO A 219 21.89 33.16 12.29
C PRO A 219 22.29 34.55 11.85
N SER A 220 21.46 35.54 12.13
CA SER A 220 21.77 36.93 12.00
C SER A 220 22.26 37.53 13.33
N LEU A 221 22.99 38.62 13.27
CA LEU A 221 23.54 39.25 14.48
C LEU A 221 23.32 40.77 14.47
N ASP A 222 23.14 41.30 15.69
CA ASP A 222 23.05 42.74 15.96
C ASP A 222 24.12 43.17 16.97
N PHE A 223 24.75 44.33 16.69
CA PHE A 223 25.68 44.94 17.63
C PHE A 223 25.03 46.05 18.43
N THR A 224 25.34 46.11 19.73
CA THR A 224 25.05 47.28 20.57
C THR A 224 26.33 47.73 21.25
N PRO A 225 26.83 48.94 21.03
CA PRO A 225 26.31 50.02 20.18
C PRO A 225 26.27 49.66 18.70
N GLY A 226 25.29 50.20 17.96
CA GLY A 226 25.11 49.97 16.53
C GLY A 226 26.19 50.69 15.69
N ASP A 227 26.24 50.36 14.39
CA ASP A 227 27.17 50.98 13.46
C ASP A 227 26.93 52.51 13.41
N SER A 228 28.04 53.26 13.48
CA SER A 228 28.06 54.72 13.47
C SER A 228 27.41 55.41 14.68
N ASP A 229 27.09 54.70 15.75
CA ASP A 229 26.61 55.30 16.99
C ASP A 229 27.64 56.28 17.58
N THR A 230 27.17 57.38 18.11
CA THR A 230 28.02 58.47 18.71
C THR A 230 27.60 58.76 20.15
N GLY A 231 28.55 59.30 20.94
CA GLY A 231 28.27 59.66 22.31
C GLY A 231 28.23 58.47 23.29
N ILE A 232 28.81 57.37 22.89
CA ILE A 232 28.90 56.13 23.72
C ILE A 232 29.78 56.40 24.93
N ALA A 233 29.29 55.99 26.11
CA ALA A 233 30.06 56.09 27.33
C ALA A 233 31.32 55.22 27.29
N ILE A 234 32.45 55.68 27.83
CA ILE A 234 33.75 54.98 27.77
C ILE A 234 33.75 53.62 28.53
N ASN A 235 32.73 53.36 29.32
CA ASN A 235 32.54 52.14 30.10
C ASN A 235 31.30 51.35 29.68
N SER A 236 30.76 51.62 28.49
CA SER A 236 29.67 50.85 27.95
C SER A 236 30.15 49.47 27.50
N ASP A 237 29.37 48.46 27.81
CA ASP A 237 29.58 47.12 27.27
C ASP A 237 29.24 47.10 25.76
N ILE A 238 29.88 46.21 25.05
CA ILE A 238 29.55 45.88 23.66
C ILE A 238 28.86 44.51 23.71
N THR A 239 27.67 44.43 23.14
CA THR A 239 26.93 43.18 23.05
C THR A 239 26.72 42.78 21.59
N ILE A 240 26.77 41.48 21.34
CA ILE A 240 26.41 40.85 20.08
C ILE A 240 25.21 39.97 20.40
N ALA A 241 24.05 40.27 19.82
CA ALA A 241 22.85 39.48 19.94
C ALA A 241 22.65 38.65 18.67
N PHE A 242 22.28 37.40 18.82
CA PHE A 242 21.91 36.53 17.72
C PHE A 242 20.38 36.27 17.79
N ASP A 243 19.74 36.14 16.63
CA ASP A 243 18.31 35.88 16.53
C ASP A 243 17.96 34.42 16.87
N GLU A 244 18.95 33.52 16.88
CA GLU A 244 18.81 32.11 17.20
C GLU A 244 19.97 31.58 18.05
N VAL A 245 19.86 30.32 18.50
CA VAL A 245 20.90 29.67 19.27
C VAL A 245 22.07 29.30 18.39
N ILE A 246 23.25 29.82 18.72
CA ILE A 246 24.49 29.54 17.99
C ILE A 246 25.39 28.53 18.71
N ARG A 247 26.22 27.86 17.93
CA ARG A 247 27.26 26.93 18.39
C ARG A 247 28.52 27.08 17.54
N ASN A 248 29.61 26.48 17.95
CA ASN A 248 30.82 26.41 17.13
C ASN A 248 30.57 25.58 15.86
N THR A 249 31.35 25.81 14.82
CA THR A 249 31.28 25.09 13.54
C THR A 249 31.66 23.59 13.64
N ASP A 250 32.18 23.16 14.79
CA ASP A 250 32.46 21.78 15.12
C ASP A 250 31.35 21.11 16.00
N ASP A 251 30.17 21.77 16.05
CA ASP A 251 28.99 21.38 16.83
C ASP A 251 29.17 21.50 18.36
N SER A 252 30.29 21.95 18.85
CA SER A 252 30.49 22.19 20.29
C SER A 252 29.73 23.41 20.79
N ALA A 253 29.24 23.36 22.02
CA ALA A 253 28.51 24.46 22.65
C ALA A 253 29.46 25.67 22.84
N LEU A 254 28.92 26.89 22.62
CA LEU A 254 29.56 28.11 23.04
C LEU A 254 29.50 28.24 24.56
N THR A 255 30.62 28.64 25.14
CA THR A 255 30.81 28.84 26.58
C THR A 255 31.66 30.08 26.82
N ASP A 256 31.63 30.60 28.04
CA ASP A 256 32.48 31.74 28.44
C ASP A 256 33.99 31.46 28.25
N SER A 257 34.37 30.17 28.19
CA SER A 257 35.78 29.79 28.02
C SER A 257 36.24 29.73 26.57
N ASN A 258 35.34 29.72 25.58
CA ASN A 258 35.70 29.61 24.16
C ASN A 258 35.14 30.73 23.27
N VAL A 259 34.21 31.55 23.78
CA VAL A 259 33.63 32.66 23.03
C VAL A 259 34.63 33.71 22.63
N ASP A 260 35.68 33.92 23.44
CA ASP A 260 36.77 34.92 23.17
C ASP A 260 37.58 34.56 21.93
N SER A 261 37.46 33.37 21.38
CA SER A 261 38.18 32.89 20.20
C SER A 261 37.40 33.04 18.87
N LEU A 262 36.16 33.54 18.93
CA LEU A 262 35.34 33.83 17.75
C LEU A 262 35.72 35.13 17.11
#